data_80e9c30eb0a48e0ebcbfbc6221a45186
#
_entry.id   80e9c30eb0a48e0ebcbfbc6221a45186
#
_cell.length_a   1.000
_cell.length_b   1.000
_cell.length_c   1.000
_cell.angle_alpha   90.00
_cell.angle_beta   90.00
_cell.angle_gamma   90.00
#
_symmetry.space_group_name_H-M   'P 1'
#
loop_
_entity.id
_entity.type
_entity.pdbx_description
1 polymer ?
#
loop_
_entity_poly.entity_id
_entity_poly.type
_entity_poly.pdbx_seq_one_letter_code
_entity_poly.pdbx_strand_id
1 'polypeptide(L)'
;VSSVTDPYGKTVGYEWGSMGERTALIYPDGKRAEYEYNNAMQLTAMKLMSNEAPEQTILYSYDEAGRLTGKQMPGGSSTSYAYGNLGRVSEILHTGADFEEHYHYGYDLIGNKISAEKNRQGINADSGRYEYSYDVMNRLTGVSYDGMPQRQYSYDAFGNRSRKTEYTPNGKLITTYGYNTKNQLITENSENGIRNYSYDHRGNLLFVTSGEEILKAYGFDAANNMTESMGLTAGIVKRATYEYNGLGHRMGQNLIAGNSDPQKNIHYTLDLTRQYHNLLQKSTDKGIQGNPLHSTQTYFWDGNVTGMEEEGKDHFYFQDDLGSPMRIADEMGRSEETYGFDEFGNSIECSINAVTNPMQTFGFTGYQMDEAGGLYFAQARRYDSESGRFISKDSDDFINFFKKETLNQYNYCLNNPIRYVDLTGNDCYILYLPEWKNEAKNDRKQLMKKYKLPKKEVHLIEVVDNESFIKAWNSMGTEDGKSVDIQTVLIDTHANPYVLGYGENSTDILGSTEIHSLDDKEIEALVLYGCNAGHADYIGTNVASEFSKKINGAPVIASDGTVYSGRTFFNLTKRKYESKNDDVFKSYLINGKRKNKKRQIRHRIYRRSKS
;
A
#
# COMPACT_ATOMS: atom_id res chain seq x y z
N VAL A 1 -6.82 -0.80 -21.43
CA VAL A 1 -8.10 -1.45 -21.05
C VAL A 1 -9.17 -0.38 -21.09
N SER A 2 -10.20 -0.52 -21.94
CA SER A 2 -11.32 0.41 -22.04
C SER A 2 -12.54 -0.02 -21.19
N SER A 3 -12.65 -1.31 -20.88
CA SER A 3 -13.67 -1.81 -19.97
C SER A 3 -13.29 -3.16 -19.37
N VAL A 4 -13.91 -3.48 -18.24
CA VAL A 4 -13.82 -4.79 -17.57
C VAL A 4 -15.23 -5.21 -17.15
N THR A 5 -15.64 -6.40 -17.54
CA THR A 5 -16.90 -7.01 -17.08
C THR A 5 -16.61 -8.08 -16.06
N ASP A 6 -17.26 -8.02 -14.91
CA ASP A 6 -17.13 -8.96 -13.82
C ASP A 6 -17.95 -10.25 -14.07
N PRO A 7 -17.81 -11.31 -13.24
CA PRO A 7 -18.59 -12.53 -13.39
C PRO A 7 -20.12 -12.36 -13.23
N TYR A 8 -20.58 -11.27 -12.65
CA TYR A 8 -22.00 -10.95 -12.48
C TYR A 8 -22.56 -10.10 -13.64
N GLY A 9 -21.74 -9.85 -14.68
CA GLY A 9 -22.14 -9.06 -15.86
C GLY A 9 -22.08 -7.54 -15.65
N LYS A 10 -21.55 -7.06 -14.52
CA LYS A 10 -21.35 -5.63 -14.28
C LYS A 10 -20.11 -5.14 -15.02
N THR A 11 -20.26 -4.09 -15.80
CA THR A 11 -19.19 -3.55 -16.62
C THR A 11 -18.72 -2.20 -16.08
N VAL A 12 -17.41 -2.09 -15.83
CA VAL A 12 -16.72 -0.84 -15.51
C VAL A 12 -16.03 -0.34 -16.76
N GLY A 13 -16.27 0.92 -17.13
CA GLY A 13 -15.64 1.58 -18.27
C GLY A 13 -14.51 2.51 -17.85
N TYR A 14 -13.55 2.71 -18.75
CA TYR A 14 -12.39 3.57 -18.53
C TYR A 14 -12.10 4.42 -19.75
N GLU A 15 -11.88 5.71 -19.54
CA GLU A 15 -11.36 6.62 -20.56
C GLU A 15 -9.96 7.08 -20.17
N TRP A 16 -9.13 7.28 -21.19
CA TRP A 16 -7.72 7.58 -21.01
C TRP A 16 -7.32 8.73 -21.91
N GLY A 17 -6.57 9.66 -21.37
CA GLY A 17 -5.96 10.74 -22.12
C GLY A 17 -4.76 10.28 -22.94
N SER A 18 -4.20 11.22 -23.69
CA SER A 18 -3.12 10.94 -24.64
C SER A 18 -1.79 10.54 -23.99
N MET A 19 -1.59 10.86 -22.72
CA MET A 19 -0.40 10.50 -21.94
C MET A 19 -0.59 9.24 -21.10
N GLY A 20 -1.76 8.58 -21.19
CA GLY A 20 -2.08 7.35 -20.49
C GLY A 20 -2.71 7.58 -19.11
N GLU A 21 -3.03 8.80 -18.75
CA GLU A 21 -3.78 9.17 -17.55
C GLU A 21 -5.23 8.73 -17.69
N ARG A 22 -5.85 8.35 -16.57
CA ARG A 22 -7.28 8.05 -16.55
C ARG A 22 -8.07 9.37 -16.50
N THR A 23 -8.84 9.66 -17.55
CA THR A 23 -9.71 10.84 -17.62
C THR A 23 -11.12 10.56 -17.13
N ALA A 24 -11.57 9.30 -17.19
CA ALA A 24 -12.85 8.94 -16.59
C ALA A 24 -12.92 7.48 -16.14
N LEU A 25 -13.76 7.25 -15.14
CA LEU A 25 -14.22 5.96 -14.66
C LEU A 25 -15.75 5.93 -14.79
N ILE A 26 -16.28 4.92 -15.47
CA ILE A 26 -17.72 4.75 -15.70
C ILE A 26 -18.18 3.53 -14.89
N TYR A 27 -19.08 3.75 -13.97
CA TYR A 27 -19.65 2.72 -13.10
C TYR A 27 -20.73 1.91 -13.83
N PRO A 28 -21.03 0.67 -13.37
CA PRO A 28 -22.04 -0.18 -14.02
C PRO A 28 -23.45 0.41 -14.08
N ASP A 29 -23.79 1.32 -13.18
CA ASP A 29 -25.09 2.02 -13.12
C ASP A 29 -25.11 3.31 -13.97
N GLY A 30 -24.03 3.59 -14.71
CA GLY A 30 -23.90 4.77 -15.57
C GLY A 30 -23.36 6.03 -14.88
N LYS A 31 -23.15 5.99 -13.55
CA LYS A 31 -22.42 7.06 -12.85
C LYS A 31 -21.02 7.20 -13.41
N ARG A 32 -20.44 8.40 -13.27
CA ARG A 32 -19.14 8.72 -13.85
C ARG A 32 -18.31 9.57 -12.89
N ALA A 33 -17.05 9.22 -12.75
CA ALA A 33 -16.03 10.08 -12.14
C ALA A 33 -15.08 10.55 -13.23
N GLU A 34 -14.95 11.86 -13.44
CA GLU A 34 -14.00 12.47 -14.36
C GLU A 34 -12.83 13.06 -13.60
N TYR A 35 -11.63 12.96 -14.19
CA TYR A 35 -10.38 13.37 -13.59
C TYR A 35 -9.70 14.41 -14.47
N GLU A 36 -9.38 15.57 -13.90
CA GLU A 36 -8.64 16.63 -14.56
C GLU A 36 -7.24 16.74 -13.98
N TYR A 37 -6.26 16.95 -14.84
CA TYR A 37 -4.85 16.99 -14.46
C TYR A 37 -4.20 18.28 -14.96
N ASN A 38 -3.22 18.78 -14.21
CA ASN A 38 -2.36 19.85 -14.68
C ASN A 38 -1.24 19.31 -15.59
N ASN A 39 -0.39 20.21 -16.10
CA ASN A 39 0.72 19.85 -16.98
C ASN A 39 1.79 18.94 -16.29
N ALA A 40 1.82 18.90 -14.96
CA ALA A 40 2.66 18.01 -14.18
C ALA A 40 1.99 16.67 -13.85
N MET A 41 0.87 16.35 -14.50
CA MET A 41 0.07 15.14 -14.31
C MET A 41 -0.48 14.96 -12.88
N GLN A 42 -0.63 16.05 -12.14
CA GLN A 42 -1.24 16.06 -10.83
C GLN A 42 -2.76 16.25 -10.98
N LEU A 43 -3.54 15.47 -10.25
CA LEU A 43 -5.00 15.55 -10.23
C LEU A 43 -5.45 16.91 -9.66
N THR A 44 -6.10 17.75 -10.44
CA THR A 44 -6.57 19.08 -10.03
C THR A 44 -8.05 19.12 -9.70
N ALA A 45 -8.83 18.25 -10.35
CA ALA A 45 -10.26 18.11 -10.05
C ALA A 45 -10.72 16.66 -10.27
N MET A 46 -11.68 16.24 -9.45
CA MET A 46 -12.48 15.04 -9.65
C MET A 46 -13.96 15.44 -9.66
N LYS A 47 -14.63 15.18 -10.76
CA LYS A 47 -16.05 15.50 -10.94
C LYS A 47 -16.87 14.22 -10.85
N LEU A 48 -17.85 14.23 -9.96
CA LEU A 48 -18.77 13.12 -9.73
C LEU A 48 -20.08 13.46 -10.43
N MET A 49 -20.46 12.63 -11.39
CA MET A 49 -21.64 12.85 -12.21
C MET A 49 -22.61 11.68 -12.05
N SER A 50 -23.86 12.01 -11.83
CA SER A 50 -25.00 11.12 -11.81
C SER A 50 -26.08 11.67 -12.72
N ASN A 51 -26.90 10.79 -13.28
CA ASN A 51 -28.06 11.22 -14.10
C ASN A 51 -29.16 11.87 -13.25
N GLU A 52 -29.13 11.70 -11.93
CA GLU A 52 -30.20 12.05 -11.01
C GLU A 52 -29.84 13.15 -10.00
N ALA A 53 -28.53 13.49 -9.88
CA ALA A 53 -28.03 14.48 -8.93
C ALA A 53 -27.17 15.54 -9.64
N PRO A 54 -27.06 16.77 -9.07
CA PRO A 54 -26.13 17.77 -9.58
C PRO A 54 -24.68 17.30 -9.50
N GLU A 55 -23.85 17.77 -10.44
CA GLU A 55 -22.41 17.50 -10.46
C GLU A 55 -21.76 17.93 -9.13
N GLN A 56 -20.98 17.04 -8.53
CA GLN A 56 -20.16 17.31 -7.36
C GLN A 56 -18.69 17.38 -7.78
N THR A 57 -17.97 18.39 -7.34
CA THR A 57 -16.56 18.57 -7.71
C THR A 57 -15.68 18.63 -6.49
N ILE A 58 -14.61 17.81 -6.47
CA ILE A 58 -13.53 17.86 -5.51
C ILE A 58 -12.33 18.51 -6.17
N LEU A 59 -11.76 19.55 -5.55
CA LEU A 59 -10.60 20.27 -6.06
C LEU A 59 -9.36 19.93 -5.24
N TYR A 60 -8.21 19.89 -5.92
CA TYR A 60 -6.92 19.54 -5.34
C TYR A 60 -5.91 20.66 -5.54
N SER A 61 -5.09 20.92 -4.53
CA SER A 61 -4.00 21.90 -4.58
C SER A 61 -2.68 21.26 -4.16
N TYR A 62 -1.59 21.79 -4.72
CA TYR A 62 -0.23 21.25 -4.51
C TYR A 62 0.75 22.39 -4.23
N ASP A 63 1.82 22.07 -3.51
CA ASP A 63 2.96 22.97 -3.34
C ASP A 63 3.95 22.87 -4.53
N GLU A 64 4.99 23.70 -4.49
CA GLU A 64 6.04 23.73 -5.52
C GLU A 64 6.84 22.43 -5.63
N ALA A 65 6.86 21.60 -4.57
CA ALA A 65 7.48 20.28 -4.56
C ALA A 65 6.52 19.16 -5.05
N GLY A 66 5.33 19.52 -5.51
CA GLY A 66 4.32 18.59 -6.03
C GLY A 66 3.56 17.81 -4.96
N ARG A 67 3.65 18.22 -3.68
CA ARG A 67 2.93 17.54 -2.59
C ARG A 67 1.52 18.12 -2.44
N LEU A 68 0.54 17.25 -2.18
CA LEU A 68 -0.86 17.62 -1.98
C LEU A 68 -0.99 18.53 -0.76
N THR A 69 -1.44 19.77 -0.95
CA THR A 69 -1.65 20.73 0.15
C THR A 69 -3.12 20.90 0.53
N GLY A 70 -4.03 20.48 -0.33
CA GLY A 70 -5.45 20.61 0.02
C GLY A 70 -6.37 19.80 -0.88
N LYS A 71 -7.50 19.42 -0.28
CA LYS A 71 -8.70 18.92 -0.95
C LYS A 71 -9.86 19.80 -0.53
N GLN A 72 -10.60 20.29 -1.49
CA GLN A 72 -11.86 21.02 -1.23
C GLN A 72 -13.01 20.14 -1.73
N MET A 73 -13.85 19.71 -0.82
CA MET A 73 -15.01 18.89 -1.10
C MET A 73 -16.24 19.78 -1.33
N PRO A 74 -17.30 19.22 -1.90
CA PRO A 74 -18.61 19.89 -1.97
C PRO A 74 -19.10 20.35 -0.59
N GLY A 75 -20.04 21.30 -0.57
CA GLY A 75 -20.58 21.85 0.69
C GLY A 75 -19.61 22.74 1.46
N GLY A 76 -18.43 23.06 0.89
CA GLY A 76 -17.43 23.93 1.51
C GLY A 76 -16.55 23.25 2.55
N SER A 77 -16.68 21.93 2.72
CA SER A 77 -15.77 21.19 3.59
C SER A 77 -14.40 20.99 2.93
N SER A 78 -13.34 20.85 3.73
CA SER A 78 -11.99 20.77 3.19
C SER A 78 -11.03 19.97 4.06
N THR A 79 -9.95 19.51 3.44
CA THR A 79 -8.75 19.00 4.11
C THR A 79 -7.54 19.79 3.64
N SER A 80 -6.71 20.28 4.56
CA SER A 80 -5.41 20.86 4.25
C SER A 80 -4.28 20.05 4.86
N TYR A 81 -3.13 20.05 4.19
CA TYR A 81 -1.93 19.33 4.60
C TYR A 81 -0.74 20.27 4.70
N ALA A 82 0.03 20.15 5.78
CA ALA A 82 1.35 20.77 5.89
C ALA A 82 2.43 19.69 6.02
N TYR A 83 3.63 20.03 5.61
CA TYR A 83 4.76 19.09 5.55
C TYR A 83 5.96 19.63 6.31
N GLY A 84 6.59 18.76 7.07
CA GLY A 84 7.86 19.06 7.74
C GLY A 84 9.05 19.04 6.75
N ASN A 85 10.22 19.42 7.27
CA ASN A 85 11.46 19.55 6.49
C ASN A 85 11.92 18.28 5.75
N LEU A 86 11.44 17.10 6.18
CA LEU A 86 11.74 15.81 5.54
C LEU A 86 10.62 15.33 4.61
N GLY A 87 9.72 16.23 4.20
CA GLY A 87 8.62 15.93 3.27
C GLY A 87 7.50 15.03 3.84
N ARG A 88 7.47 14.82 5.17
CA ARG A 88 6.40 14.09 5.83
C ARG A 88 5.27 15.01 6.22
N VAL A 89 4.03 14.51 6.20
CA VAL A 89 2.87 15.22 6.70
C VAL A 89 3.10 15.57 8.18
N SER A 90 3.17 16.84 8.49
CA SER A 90 3.31 17.34 9.86
C SER A 90 1.98 17.81 10.44
N GLU A 91 1.03 18.13 9.56
CA GLU A 91 -0.27 18.64 9.97
C GLU A 91 -1.35 18.25 8.97
N ILE A 92 -2.53 17.90 9.49
CA ILE A 92 -3.77 17.75 8.73
C ILE A 92 -4.83 18.58 9.43
N LEU A 93 -5.54 19.39 8.67
CA LEU A 93 -6.72 20.13 9.16
C LEU A 93 -7.92 19.75 8.30
N HIS A 94 -8.94 19.22 8.94
CA HIS A 94 -10.25 18.99 8.34
C HIS A 94 -11.23 20.02 8.83
N THR A 95 -12.01 20.61 7.91
CA THR A 95 -13.07 21.56 8.24
C THR A 95 -14.36 21.17 7.53
N GLY A 96 -15.47 21.31 8.22
CA GLY A 96 -16.81 21.12 7.68
C GLY A 96 -17.77 22.19 8.19
N ALA A 97 -19.05 22.03 7.95
CA ALA A 97 -20.08 22.99 8.38
C ALA A 97 -20.26 23.03 9.90
N ASP A 98 -20.03 21.92 10.59
CA ASP A 98 -20.25 21.76 12.02
C ASP A 98 -19.09 21.07 12.75
N PHE A 99 -17.92 20.92 12.10
CA PHE A 99 -16.74 20.31 12.71
C PHE A 99 -15.44 20.95 12.24
N GLU A 100 -14.44 20.86 13.13
CA GLU A 100 -13.03 21.11 12.84
C GLU A 100 -12.19 20.03 13.52
N GLU A 101 -11.26 19.44 12.80
CA GLU A 101 -10.33 18.44 13.33
C GLU A 101 -8.91 18.77 12.91
N HIS A 102 -8.01 18.84 13.89
CA HIS A 102 -6.63 19.22 13.71
C HIS A 102 -5.71 18.13 14.22
N TYR A 103 -4.80 17.67 13.36
CA TYR A 103 -3.81 16.64 13.65
C TYR A 103 -2.42 17.20 13.45
N HIS A 104 -1.58 17.13 14.48
CA HIS A 104 -0.16 17.47 14.39
C HIS A 104 0.70 16.23 14.64
N TYR A 105 1.68 16.01 13.79
CA TYR A 105 2.58 14.86 13.86
C TYR A 105 4.03 15.27 14.06
N GLY A 106 4.69 14.67 15.05
CA GLY A 106 6.13 14.78 15.29
C GLY A 106 6.85 13.50 14.90
N TYR A 107 8.05 13.65 14.34
CA TYR A 107 8.85 12.52 13.85
C TYR A 107 10.28 12.59 14.37
N ASP A 108 10.90 11.42 14.59
CA ASP A 108 12.33 11.33 14.78
C ASP A 108 13.10 11.43 13.44
N LEU A 109 14.43 11.48 13.52
CA LEU A 109 15.29 11.65 12.33
C LEU A 109 15.19 10.48 11.33
N ILE A 110 14.85 9.28 11.81
CA ILE A 110 14.69 8.10 10.95
C ILE A 110 13.24 7.90 10.49
N GLY A 111 12.32 8.76 10.93
CA GLY A 111 10.95 8.84 10.46
C GLY A 111 9.92 8.04 11.21
N ASN A 112 10.21 7.59 12.41
CA ASN A 112 9.16 7.10 13.29
C ASN A 112 8.33 8.27 13.80
N LYS A 113 7.03 8.12 13.86
CA LYS A 113 6.11 9.08 14.47
C LYS A 113 6.31 9.03 15.98
N ILE A 114 6.82 10.10 16.59
CA ILE A 114 7.07 10.17 18.04
C ILE A 114 5.95 10.86 18.81
N SER A 115 5.11 11.62 18.09
CA SER A 115 3.92 12.22 18.68
C SER A 115 2.81 12.39 17.65
N ALA A 116 1.57 12.37 18.12
CA ALA A 116 0.38 12.79 17.40
C ALA A 116 -0.51 13.59 18.36
N GLU A 117 -0.75 14.85 18.07
CA GLU A 117 -1.70 15.67 18.79
C GLU A 117 -2.97 15.77 17.94
N LYS A 118 -4.08 15.34 18.50
CA LYS A 118 -5.39 15.32 17.85
C LYS A 118 -6.32 16.27 18.60
N ASN A 119 -6.85 17.23 17.89
CA ASN A 119 -7.92 18.09 18.40
C ASN A 119 -9.14 17.90 17.50
N ARG A 120 -10.10 17.13 17.99
CA ARG A 120 -11.28 16.69 17.23
C ARG A 120 -12.53 17.24 17.90
N GLN A 121 -13.15 18.23 17.28
CA GLN A 121 -14.33 18.90 17.85
C GLN A 121 -15.47 17.90 18.13
N GLY A 122 -15.89 17.83 19.40
CA GLY A 122 -16.94 16.93 19.85
C GLY A 122 -16.52 15.47 20.09
N ILE A 123 -15.25 15.10 19.86
CA ILE A 123 -14.74 13.73 19.98
C ILE A 123 -13.68 13.67 21.09
N ASN A 124 -14.12 13.49 22.34
CA ASN A 124 -13.20 13.43 23.47
C ASN A 124 -12.43 12.09 23.55
N ALA A 125 -13.00 11.00 23.04
CA ALA A 125 -12.41 9.67 23.13
C ALA A 125 -11.11 9.52 22.32
N ASP A 126 -10.92 10.32 21.26
CA ASP A 126 -9.75 10.31 20.40
C ASP A 126 -9.21 11.74 20.16
N SER A 127 -9.25 12.60 21.19
CA SER A 127 -8.64 13.93 21.20
C SER A 127 -7.61 13.99 22.33
N GLY A 128 -6.45 14.60 22.08
CA GLY A 128 -5.35 14.73 23.04
C GLY A 128 -4.01 14.45 22.41
N ARG A 129 -2.97 14.43 23.25
CA ARG A 129 -1.60 14.23 22.80
C ARG A 129 -1.15 12.78 23.05
N TYR A 130 -0.88 12.07 21.96
CA TYR A 130 -0.26 10.75 21.96
C TYR A 130 1.25 10.88 21.80
N GLU A 131 2.01 10.09 22.55
CA GLU A 131 3.46 9.97 22.41
C GLU A 131 3.84 8.50 22.25
N TYR A 132 4.80 8.23 21.37
CA TYR A 132 5.16 6.90 20.95
C TYR A 132 6.65 6.63 21.23
N SER A 133 6.94 5.44 21.73
CA SER A 133 8.30 4.97 21.96
C SER A 133 8.60 3.69 21.20
N TYR A 134 9.86 3.50 20.85
CA TYR A 134 10.32 2.42 19.99
C TYR A 134 11.54 1.73 20.58
N ASP A 135 11.76 0.49 20.20
CA ASP A 135 13.02 -0.20 20.44
C ASP A 135 14.05 0.08 19.33
N VAL A 136 15.25 -0.49 19.50
CA VAL A 136 16.36 -0.34 18.56
C VAL A 136 16.08 -0.93 17.15
N MET A 137 15.04 -1.74 17.02
CA MET A 137 14.55 -2.29 15.74
C MET A 137 13.39 -1.49 15.16
N ASN A 138 13.09 -0.31 15.72
CA ASN A 138 11.98 0.57 15.34
C ASN A 138 10.59 -0.06 15.52
N ARG A 139 10.42 -1.03 16.43
CA ARG A 139 9.14 -1.60 16.79
C ARG A 139 8.50 -0.74 17.88
N LEU A 140 7.21 -0.49 17.78
CA LEU A 140 6.44 0.29 18.74
C LEU A 140 6.44 -0.43 20.11
N THR A 141 6.95 0.22 21.14
CA THR A 141 7.05 -0.35 22.51
C THR A 141 6.17 0.34 23.52
N GLY A 142 5.73 1.56 23.26
CA GLY A 142 4.88 2.27 24.20
C GLY A 142 4.08 3.37 23.57
N VAL A 143 2.91 3.59 24.15
CA VAL A 143 1.98 4.67 23.84
C VAL A 143 1.59 5.34 25.13
N SER A 144 1.76 6.66 25.21
CA SER A 144 1.19 7.50 26.26
C SER A 144 0.16 8.46 25.69
N TYR A 145 -0.77 8.88 26.53
CA TYR A 145 -1.80 9.85 26.20
C TYR A 145 -1.79 10.92 27.28
N ASP A 146 -1.62 12.17 26.88
CA ASP A 146 -1.48 13.32 27.75
C ASP A 146 -0.47 13.10 28.89
N GLY A 147 0.67 12.49 28.54
CA GLY A 147 1.75 12.15 29.49
C GLY A 147 1.50 10.91 30.34
N MET A 148 0.33 10.28 30.26
CA MET A 148 0.00 9.07 31.01
C MET A 148 0.17 7.82 30.14
N PRO A 149 0.87 6.75 30.65
CA PRO A 149 0.98 5.51 29.91
C PRO A 149 -0.40 4.93 29.58
N GLN A 150 -0.61 4.55 28.33
CA GLN A 150 -1.81 3.88 27.85
C GLN A 150 -1.55 2.40 27.55
N ARG A 151 -0.52 2.14 26.73
CA ARG A 151 -0.18 0.78 26.32
C ARG A 151 1.33 0.60 26.26
N GLN A 152 1.78 -0.63 26.58
CA GLN A 152 3.17 -1.06 26.41
C GLN A 152 3.20 -2.40 25.72
N TYR A 153 4.17 -2.57 24.83
CA TYR A 153 4.40 -3.78 24.03
C TYR A 153 5.81 -4.32 24.25
N SER A 154 5.91 -5.63 24.35
CA SER A 154 7.20 -6.32 24.35
C SER A 154 7.21 -7.37 23.26
N TYR A 155 8.37 -7.62 22.69
CA TYR A 155 8.53 -8.54 21.57
C TYR A 155 9.64 -9.54 21.83
N ASP A 156 9.49 -10.72 21.28
CA ASP A 156 10.57 -11.72 21.27
C ASP A 156 11.62 -11.41 20.18
N ALA A 157 12.61 -12.28 20.05
CA ALA A 157 13.71 -12.13 19.09
C ALA A 157 13.24 -12.23 17.62
N PHE A 158 12.07 -12.84 17.36
CA PHE A 158 11.48 -12.99 16.03
C PHE A 158 10.42 -11.92 15.72
N GLY A 159 10.24 -10.93 16.60
CA GLY A 159 9.25 -9.87 16.43
C GLY A 159 7.82 -10.28 16.78
N ASN A 160 7.61 -11.42 17.44
CA ASN A 160 6.30 -11.73 17.96
C ASN A 160 6.04 -10.89 19.21
N ARG A 161 4.83 -10.34 19.35
CA ARG A 161 4.40 -9.61 20.54
C ARG A 161 4.30 -10.59 21.70
N SER A 162 5.23 -10.53 22.66
CA SER A 162 5.24 -11.43 23.81
C SER A 162 4.34 -10.95 24.95
N ARG A 163 4.13 -9.63 25.02
CA ARG A 163 3.30 -9.01 26.07
C ARG A 163 2.69 -7.72 25.58
N LYS A 164 1.44 -7.47 25.97
CA LYS A 164 0.73 -6.18 25.92
C LYS A 164 0.34 -5.82 27.35
N THR A 165 0.56 -4.59 27.76
CA THR A 165 0.08 -4.03 29.01
C THR A 165 -0.76 -2.82 28.69
N GLU A 166 -2.01 -2.80 29.13
CA GLU A 166 -2.92 -1.68 29.02
C GLU A 166 -3.12 -1.06 30.41
N TYR A 167 -3.04 0.26 30.46
CA TYR A 167 -3.22 1.00 31.70
C TYR A 167 -4.64 1.55 31.74
N THR A 168 -5.39 1.16 32.75
CA THR A 168 -6.77 1.59 32.98
C THR A 168 -6.89 2.30 34.32
N PRO A 169 -7.96 3.05 34.55
CA PRO A 169 -8.20 3.65 35.88
C PRO A 169 -8.23 2.63 37.03
N ASN A 170 -8.58 1.38 36.71
CA ASN A 170 -8.70 0.29 37.70
C ASN A 170 -7.39 -0.53 37.88
N GLY A 171 -6.34 -0.23 37.14
CA GLY A 171 -5.07 -0.93 37.21
C GLY A 171 -4.51 -1.28 35.82
N LYS A 172 -3.67 -2.32 35.79
CA LYS A 172 -3.01 -2.77 34.56
C LYS A 172 -3.64 -4.07 34.09
N LEU A 173 -4.10 -4.09 32.86
CA LEU A 173 -4.50 -5.30 32.15
C LEU A 173 -3.29 -5.86 31.40
N ILE A 174 -2.92 -7.09 31.68
CA ILE A 174 -1.75 -7.73 31.10
C ILE A 174 -2.20 -8.89 30.23
N THR A 175 -1.80 -8.85 28.95
CA THR A 175 -1.97 -9.96 28.03
C THR A 175 -0.59 -10.52 27.65
N THR A 176 -0.41 -11.83 27.75
CA THR A 176 0.80 -12.53 27.31
C THR A 176 0.47 -13.48 26.18
N TYR A 177 1.43 -13.65 25.27
CA TYR A 177 1.27 -14.39 24.02
C TYR A 177 2.30 -15.49 23.91
N GLY A 178 1.87 -16.70 23.54
CA GLY A 178 2.72 -17.86 23.32
C GLY A 178 2.73 -18.27 21.84
N TYR A 179 3.91 -18.60 21.35
CA TYR A 179 4.13 -18.92 19.93
C TYR A 179 4.82 -20.26 19.75
N ASN A 180 4.56 -20.92 18.64
CA ASN A 180 5.33 -22.09 18.22
C ASN A 180 6.57 -21.69 17.39
N THR A 181 7.35 -22.68 16.99
CA THR A 181 8.59 -22.48 16.21
C THR A 181 8.37 -21.94 14.79
N LYS A 182 7.11 -21.87 14.33
CA LYS A 182 6.71 -21.27 13.04
C LYS A 182 6.20 -19.83 13.20
N ASN A 183 6.39 -19.20 14.36
CA ASN A 183 5.84 -17.89 14.71
C ASN A 183 4.30 -17.81 14.69
N GLN A 184 3.60 -18.94 14.78
CA GLN A 184 2.15 -18.97 14.92
C GLN A 184 1.77 -18.70 16.37
N LEU A 185 0.83 -17.78 16.60
CA LEU A 185 0.27 -17.52 17.91
C LEU A 185 -0.55 -18.74 18.35
N ILE A 186 -0.18 -19.40 19.44
CA ILE A 186 -0.88 -20.60 19.93
C ILE A 186 -1.69 -20.33 21.19
N THR A 187 -1.28 -19.35 21.99
CA THR A 187 -2.00 -18.99 23.23
C THR A 187 -1.95 -17.48 23.46
N GLU A 188 -3.05 -16.96 23.95
CA GLU A 188 -3.19 -15.61 24.50
C GLU A 188 -3.76 -15.77 25.91
N ASN A 189 -3.08 -15.23 26.91
CA ASN A 189 -3.50 -15.31 28.31
C ASN A 189 -3.71 -13.89 28.84
N SER A 190 -4.94 -13.58 29.25
CA SER A 190 -5.37 -12.30 29.81
C SER A 190 -6.26 -12.52 31.05
N GLU A 191 -6.69 -11.45 31.68
CA GLU A 191 -7.67 -11.51 32.78
C GLU A 191 -9.01 -12.14 32.36
N ASN A 192 -9.36 -12.03 31.06
CA ASN A 192 -10.57 -12.61 30.50
C ASN A 192 -10.44 -14.12 30.20
N GLY A 193 -9.31 -14.73 30.56
CA GLY A 193 -9.04 -16.15 30.36
C GLY A 193 -8.00 -16.43 29.28
N ILE A 194 -7.92 -17.71 28.92
CA ILE A 194 -6.96 -18.20 27.93
C ILE A 194 -7.69 -18.43 26.61
N ARG A 195 -7.16 -17.83 25.54
CA ARG A 195 -7.56 -18.15 24.16
C ARG A 195 -6.51 -19.07 23.54
N ASN A 196 -6.95 -20.07 22.81
CA ASN A 196 -6.09 -20.99 22.06
C ASN A 196 -6.34 -20.81 20.55
N TYR A 197 -5.25 -20.89 19.77
CA TYR A 197 -5.23 -20.66 18.35
C TYR A 197 -4.74 -21.92 17.63
N SER A 198 -5.47 -22.37 16.63
CA SER A 198 -5.11 -23.55 15.83
C SER A 198 -5.06 -23.23 14.35
N TYR A 199 -4.10 -23.86 13.67
CA TYR A 199 -3.75 -23.55 12.28
C TYR A 199 -3.79 -24.80 11.40
N ASP A 200 -4.05 -24.59 10.10
CA ASP A 200 -3.84 -25.64 9.11
C ASP A 200 -2.34 -25.86 8.81
N HIS A 201 -2.02 -26.86 8.00
CA HIS A 201 -0.64 -27.16 7.61
C HIS A 201 0.02 -26.07 6.74
N ARG A 202 -0.77 -25.23 6.09
CA ARG A 202 -0.32 -24.11 5.26
C ARG A 202 -0.07 -22.84 6.08
N GLY A 203 -0.47 -22.82 7.35
CA GLY A 203 -0.26 -21.71 8.27
C GLY A 203 -1.43 -20.74 8.34
N ASN A 204 -2.62 -21.14 7.92
CA ASN A 204 -3.84 -20.34 8.07
C ASN A 204 -4.47 -20.63 9.43
N LEU A 205 -4.90 -19.58 10.15
CA LEU A 205 -5.64 -19.71 11.39
C LEU A 205 -7.00 -20.31 11.10
N LEU A 206 -7.35 -21.41 11.80
CA LEU A 206 -8.66 -22.08 11.66
C LEU A 206 -9.60 -21.73 12.79
N PHE A 207 -9.11 -21.76 14.04
CA PHE A 207 -9.97 -21.56 15.20
C PHE A 207 -9.28 -20.70 16.27
N VAL A 208 -10.10 -19.88 16.93
CA VAL A 208 -9.78 -19.24 18.21
C VAL A 208 -10.80 -19.76 19.22
N THR A 209 -10.34 -20.39 20.31
CA THR A 209 -11.20 -20.98 21.33
C THR A 209 -10.88 -20.46 22.73
N SER A 210 -11.88 -20.47 23.62
CA SER A 210 -11.69 -20.26 25.05
C SER A 210 -12.36 -21.44 25.79
N GLY A 211 -11.52 -22.28 26.40
CA GLY A 211 -12.01 -23.59 26.87
C GLY A 211 -12.58 -24.41 25.69
N GLU A 212 -13.85 -24.83 25.83
CA GLU A 212 -14.57 -25.57 24.77
C GLU A 212 -15.33 -24.65 23.80
N GLU A 213 -15.43 -23.36 24.08
CA GLU A 213 -16.16 -22.40 23.24
C GLU A 213 -15.31 -21.96 22.03
N ILE A 214 -15.92 -22.00 20.84
CA ILE A 214 -15.33 -21.46 19.62
C ILE A 214 -15.74 -19.98 19.51
N LEU A 215 -14.74 -19.09 19.65
CA LEU A 215 -14.92 -17.65 19.53
C LEU A 215 -14.86 -17.17 18.07
N LYS A 216 -13.90 -17.72 17.31
CA LYS A 216 -13.71 -17.40 15.89
C LYS A 216 -13.38 -18.69 15.12
N ALA A 217 -13.89 -18.82 13.89
CA ALA A 217 -13.54 -19.92 12.98
C ALA A 217 -13.38 -19.39 11.55
N TYR A 218 -12.43 -19.98 10.80
CA TYR A 218 -12.07 -19.55 9.45
C TYR A 218 -11.86 -20.77 8.55
N GLY A 219 -12.30 -20.65 7.28
CA GLY A 219 -12.06 -21.65 6.24
C GLY A 219 -11.26 -21.04 5.08
N PHE A 220 -10.41 -21.86 4.45
CA PHE A 220 -9.55 -21.42 3.34
C PHE A 220 -9.58 -22.44 2.20
N ASP A 221 -9.57 -21.93 0.95
CA ASP A 221 -9.40 -22.76 -0.24
C ASP A 221 -7.93 -23.19 -0.48
N ALA A 222 -7.68 -23.91 -1.57
CA ALA A 222 -6.34 -24.38 -1.92
C ALA A 222 -5.39 -23.24 -2.33
N ALA A 223 -5.91 -22.08 -2.70
CA ALA A 223 -5.13 -20.88 -3.05
C ALA A 223 -4.87 -19.96 -1.85
N ASN A 224 -5.26 -20.39 -0.62
CA ASN A 224 -5.23 -19.62 0.62
C ASN A 224 -6.17 -18.41 0.65
N ASN A 225 -7.20 -18.36 -0.21
CA ASN A 225 -8.26 -17.39 -0.05
C ASN A 225 -9.16 -17.83 1.10
N MET A 226 -9.54 -16.90 1.97
CA MET A 226 -10.49 -17.18 3.04
C MET A 226 -11.91 -17.33 2.48
N THR A 227 -12.47 -18.53 2.55
CA THR A 227 -13.81 -18.84 2.01
C THR A 227 -14.92 -18.71 3.03
N GLU A 228 -14.61 -18.82 4.30
CA GLU A 228 -15.56 -18.75 5.39
C GLU A 228 -14.99 -18.02 6.59
N SER A 229 -15.84 -17.30 7.32
CA SER A 229 -15.54 -16.77 8.65
C SER A 229 -16.73 -16.89 9.59
N MET A 230 -16.45 -17.06 10.86
CA MET A 230 -17.42 -17.00 11.96
C MET A 230 -16.79 -16.25 13.14
N GLY A 231 -17.54 -15.35 13.74
CA GLY A 231 -17.16 -14.67 14.96
C GLY A 231 -18.31 -14.61 15.95
N LEU A 232 -17.97 -14.71 17.24
CA LEU A 232 -18.91 -14.51 18.35
C LEU A 232 -18.61 -13.14 18.98
N THR A 233 -19.56 -12.21 18.87
CA THR A 233 -19.45 -10.86 19.42
C THR A 233 -20.69 -10.54 20.23
N ALA A 234 -20.53 -10.20 21.50
CA ALA A 234 -21.63 -9.88 22.42
C ALA A 234 -22.76 -10.95 22.44
N GLY A 235 -22.39 -12.23 22.35
CA GLY A 235 -23.33 -13.34 22.32
C GLY A 235 -24.03 -13.56 20.96
N ILE A 236 -23.71 -12.76 19.95
CA ILE A 236 -24.25 -12.89 18.60
C ILE A 236 -23.21 -13.58 17.71
N VAL A 237 -23.60 -14.69 17.09
CA VAL A 237 -22.78 -15.38 16.10
C VAL A 237 -23.03 -14.75 14.74
N LYS A 238 -21.98 -14.21 14.14
CA LYS A 238 -21.98 -13.78 12.74
C LYS A 238 -21.21 -14.80 11.90
N ARG A 239 -21.69 -15.09 10.71
CA ARG A 239 -21.05 -16.00 9.74
C ARG A 239 -21.03 -15.36 8.37
N ALA A 240 -19.93 -15.55 7.65
CA ALA A 240 -19.83 -15.14 6.26
C ALA A 240 -19.19 -16.22 5.40
N THR A 241 -19.60 -16.28 4.14
CA THR A 241 -18.89 -17.00 3.08
C THR A 241 -18.45 -15.99 2.02
N TYR A 242 -17.32 -16.25 1.35
CA TYR A 242 -16.71 -15.31 0.40
C TYR A 242 -16.56 -15.98 -0.96
N GLU A 243 -16.79 -15.17 -1.99
CA GLU A 243 -16.66 -15.57 -3.39
C GLU A 243 -15.51 -14.85 -4.06
N TYR A 244 -14.73 -15.59 -4.87
CA TYR A 244 -13.58 -15.09 -5.59
C TYR A 244 -13.69 -15.36 -7.07
N ASN A 245 -13.15 -14.46 -7.90
CA ASN A 245 -13.01 -14.73 -9.32
C ASN A 245 -11.78 -15.63 -9.58
N GLY A 246 -11.60 -16.06 -10.82
CA GLY A 246 -10.47 -16.91 -11.24
C GLY A 246 -9.08 -16.25 -11.10
N LEU A 247 -8.99 -14.97 -10.75
CA LEU A 247 -7.76 -14.23 -10.47
C LEU A 247 -7.49 -14.08 -8.97
N GLY A 248 -8.37 -14.60 -8.11
CA GLY A 248 -8.25 -14.52 -6.66
C GLY A 248 -8.78 -13.21 -6.04
N HIS A 249 -9.50 -12.37 -6.80
CA HIS A 249 -10.11 -11.17 -6.25
C HIS A 249 -11.46 -11.51 -5.61
N ARG A 250 -11.71 -10.98 -4.40
CA ARG A 250 -12.98 -11.17 -3.70
C ARG A 250 -14.10 -10.42 -4.41
N MET A 251 -15.09 -11.13 -4.91
CA MET A 251 -16.21 -10.60 -5.69
C MET A 251 -17.52 -10.56 -4.90
N GLY A 252 -17.62 -11.29 -3.81
CA GLY A 252 -18.87 -11.35 -3.05
C GLY A 252 -18.70 -11.86 -1.63
N GLN A 253 -19.77 -11.69 -0.87
CA GLN A 253 -19.90 -12.17 0.51
C GLN A 253 -21.37 -12.47 0.82
N ASN A 254 -21.62 -13.61 1.43
CA ASN A 254 -22.93 -13.91 2.07
C ASN A 254 -22.76 -13.78 3.57
N LEU A 255 -23.50 -12.89 4.21
CA LEU A 255 -23.43 -12.62 5.65
C LEU A 255 -24.73 -12.98 6.34
N ILE A 256 -24.61 -13.72 7.45
CA ILE A 256 -25.70 -14.06 8.38
C ILE A 256 -25.30 -13.58 9.76
N ALA A 257 -26.09 -12.70 10.36
CA ALA A 257 -25.88 -12.19 11.70
C ALA A 257 -27.01 -12.67 12.63
N GLY A 258 -26.66 -13.57 13.58
CA GLY A 258 -27.65 -14.19 14.47
C GLY A 258 -28.60 -15.18 13.78
N ASN A 259 -29.60 -15.65 14.55
CA ASN A 259 -30.58 -16.62 14.04
C ASN A 259 -31.84 -15.95 13.43
N SER A 260 -31.99 -14.64 13.63
CA SER A 260 -33.20 -13.89 13.26
C SER A 260 -32.97 -12.84 12.19
N ASP A 261 -31.71 -12.50 11.91
CA ASP A 261 -31.38 -11.48 10.92
C ASP A 261 -31.48 -12.07 9.50
N PRO A 262 -32.05 -11.32 8.55
CA PRO A 262 -32.07 -11.76 7.17
C PRO A 262 -30.63 -11.87 6.63
N GLN A 263 -30.41 -12.89 5.82
CA GLN A 263 -29.16 -13.04 5.09
C GLN A 263 -28.91 -11.81 4.21
N LYS A 264 -27.67 -11.30 4.22
CA LYS A 264 -27.21 -10.27 3.29
C LYS A 264 -26.35 -10.93 2.21
N ASN A 265 -26.75 -10.81 0.96
CA ASN A 265 -25.92 -11.18 -0.18
C ASN A 265 -25.25 -9.90 -0.69
N ILE A 266 -23.93 -9.87 -0.68
CA ILE A 266 -23.13 -8.69 -1.01
C ILE A 266 -22.29 -9.01 -2.23
N HIS A 267 -22.35 -8.16 -3.24
CA HIS A 267 -21.52 -8.21 -4.44
C HIS A 267 -20.61 -7.01 -4.50
N TYR A 268 -19.35 -7.25 -4.89
CA TYR A 268 -18.30 -6.25 -5.02
C TYR A 268 -17.91 -6.05 -6.47
N THR A 269 -18.03 -4.83 -6.97
CA THR A 269 -17.46 -4.41 -8.26
C THR A 269 -16.14 -3.71 -8.01
N LEU A 270 -15.09 -4.15 -8.69
CA LEU A 270 -13.71 -3.73 -8.44
C LEU A 270 -13.09 -2.99 -9.62
N ASP A 271 -12.22 -2.01 -9.33
CA ASP A 271 -11.30 -1.45 -10.32
C ASP A 271 -10.07 -2.35 -10.48
N LEU A 272 -10.07 -3.19 -11.51
CA LEU A 272 -8.98 -4.13 -11.79
C LEU A 272 -7.83 -3.48 -12.60
N THR A 273 -7.88 -2.19 -12.91
CA THR A 273 -6.81 -1.47 -13.61
C THR A 273 -5.77 -0.90 -12.66
N ARG A 274 -6.07 -0.86 -11.36
CA ARG A 274 -5.14 -0.41 -10.31
C ARG A 274 -4.35 -1.58 -9.75
N GLN A 275 -3.18 -1.29 -9.23
CA GLN A 275 -2.34 -2.28 -8.52
C GLN A 275 -3.07 -2.82 -7.27
N TYR A 276 -3.80 -1.94 -6.59
CA TYR A 276 -4.72 -2.26 -5.50
C TYR A 276 -6.12 -2.22 -6.08
N HIS A 277 -6.88 -3.30 -5.88
CA HIS A 277 -8.23 -3.42 -6.44
C HIS A 277 -9.20 -2.58 -5.62
N ASN A 278 -9.41 -1.34 -6.03
CA ASN A 278 -10.35 -0.46 -5.35
C ASN A 278 -11.77 -1.00 -5.46
N LEU A 279 -12.49 -1.01 -4.35
CA LEU A 279 -13.91 -1.31 -4.33
C LEU A 279 -14.67 -0.13 -4.96
N LEU A 280 -15.34 -0.37 -6.08
CA LEU A 280 -16.11 0.66 -6.79
C LEU A 280 -17.57 0.65 -6.38
N GLN A 281 -18.18 -0.54 -6.27
CA GLN A 281 -19.55 -0.67 -5.80
C GLN A 281 -19.69 -1.86 -4.85
N LYS A 282 -20.51 -1.68 -3.81
CA LYS A 282 -21.00 -2.71 -2.91
C LYS A 282 -22.52 -2.77 -3.06
N SER A 283 -23.01 -3.79 -3.75
CA SER A 283 -24.44 -4.05 -3.87
C SER A 283 -24.85 -5.05 -2.82
N THR A 284 -25.87 -4.75 -2.03
CA THR A 284 -26.35 -5.59 -0.93
C THR A 284 -27.82 -5.92 -1.14
N ASP A 285 -28.13 -7.23 -1.18
CA ASP A 285 -29.48 -7.74 -1.16
C ASP A 285 -29.78 -8.26 0.25
N LYS A 286 -30.78 -7.67 0.90
CA LYS A 286 -31.28 -8.09 2.21
C LYS A 286 -32.70 -8.61 2.03
N GLY A 287 -33.02 -9.72 2.63
CA GLY A 287 -34.43 -10.08 2.74
C GLY A 287 -34.77 -11.56 2.68
N ILE A 288 -36.00 -11.85 3.04
CA ILE A 288 -36.64 -13.16 2.96
C ILE A 288 -36.98 -13.41 1.50
N GLN A 289 -36.87 -14.68 1.05
CA GLN A 289 -37.26 -15.11 -0.30
C GLN A 289 -38.57 -14.46 -0.77
N GLY A 290 -38.47 -13.60 -1.81
CA GLY A 290 -39.62 -13.01 -2.49
C GLY A 290 -39.69 -11.48 -2.51
N ASN A 291 -38.99 -10.78 -1.63
CA ASN A 291 -38.91 -9.30 -1.68
C ASN A 291 -37.57 -8.77 -1.11
N PRO A 292 -36.44 -8.91 -1.84
CA PRO A 292 -35.15 -8.43 -1.37
C PRO A 292 -35.14 -6.90 -1.37
N LEU A 293 -34.73 -6.29 -0.26
CA LEU A 293 -34.36 -4.90 -0.19
C LEU A 293 -32.95 -4.77 -0.80
N HIS A 294 -32.86 -4.09 -1.92
CA HIS A 294 -31.60 -3.84 -2.63
C HIS A 294 -31.03 -2.47 -2.24
N SER A 295 -29.76 -2.40 -1.91
CA SER A 295 -29.01 -1.15 -1.77
C SER A 295 -27.67 -1.24 -2.48
N THR A 296 -27.20 -0.13 -3.01
CA THR A 296 -25.87 -0.03 -3.63
C THR A 296 -25.13 1.18 -3.10
N GLN A 297 -23.94 0.95 -2.60
CA GLN A 297 -22.97 1.98 -2.26
C GLN A 297 -21.96 2.10 -3.39
N THR A 298 -21.78 3.30 -3.94
CA THR A 298 -20.80 3.61 -4.99
C THR A 298 -19.68 4.42 -4.37
N TYR A 299 -18.42 3.98 -4.53
CA TYR A 299 -17.25 4.60 -3.91
C TYR A 299 -16.42 5.34 -4.94
N PHE A 300 -15.98 6.54 -4.58
CA PHE A 300 -15.14 7.42 -5.40
C PHE A 300 -13.72 7.47 -4.87
N TRP A 301 -12.74 7.38 -5.77
CA TRP A 301 -11.34 7.21 -5.44
C TRP A 301 -10.45 8.22 -6.15
N ASP A 302 -9.61 8.88 -5.35
CA ASP A 302 -8.39 9.53 -5.85
C ASP A 302 -7.17 8.62 -5.60
N GLY A 303 -6.28 8.94 -4.70
CA GLY A 303 -5.26 8.03 -4.16
C GLY A 303 -5.80 7.14 -3.04
N ASN A 304 -6.96 7.51 -2.46
CA ASN A 304 -7.65 6.81 -1.39
C ASN A 304 -9.17 6.89 -1.62
N VAL A 305 -9.99 6.19 -0.81
CA VAL A 305 -11.44 6.42 -0.86
C VAL A 305 -11.73 7.85 -0.43
N THR A 306 -12.43 8.59 -1.27
CA THR A 306 -12.64 10.03 -1.05
C THR A 306 -14.10 10.40 -0.90
N GLY A 307 -14.98 9.60 -1.47
CA GLY A 307 -16.42 9.76 -1.35
C GLY A 307 -17.17 8.44 -1.52
N MET A 308 -18.42 8.47 -1.12
CA MET A 308 -19.38 7.38 -1.30
C MET A 308 -20.73 7.99 -1.63
N GLU A 309 -21.47 7.33 -2.49
CA GLU A 309 -22.88 7.65 -2.74
C GLU A 309 -23.75 6.45 -2.36
N GLU A 310 -24.82 6.68 -1.63
CA GLU A 310 -25.84 5.71 -1.29
C GLU A 310 -27.23 6.37 -1.33
N GLU A 311 -28.16 5.77 -2.03
CA GLU A 311 -29.56 6.25 -2.17
C GLU A 311 -29.68 7.71 -2.67
N GLY A 312 -28.76 8.12 -3.57
CA GLY A 312 -28.74 9.48 -4.15
C GLY A 312 -28.15 10.55 -3.23
N LYS A 313 -27.48 10.17 -2.14
CA LYS A 313 -26.78 11.08 -1.23
C LYS A 313 -25.28 10.84 -1.32
N ASP A 314 -24.53 11.92 -1.40
CA ASP A 314 -23.09 11.89 -1.42
C ASP A 314 -22.51 12.09 0.00
N HIS A 315 -21.51 11.30 0.32
CA HIS A 315 -20.78 11.30 1.59
C HIS A 315 -19.28 11.41 1.33
N PHE A 316 -18.58 12.23 2.11
CA PHE A 316 -17.16 12.51 1.91
C PHE A 316 -16.32 12.06 3.10
N TYR A 317 -15.15 11.51 2.80
CA TYR A 317 -14.23 10.92 3.77
C TYR A 317 -13.14 11.91 4.20
N PHE A 318 -12.95 12.01 5.50
CA PHE A 318 -11.85 12.72 6.15
C PHE A 318 -10.96 11.70 6.84
N GLN A 319 -9.68 11.67 6.46
CA GLN A 319 -8.78 10.56 6.78
C GLN A 319 -7.53 11.05 7.50
N ASP A 320 -6.97 10.19 8.37
CA ASP A 320 -5.64 10.41 8.93
C ASP A 320 -4.53 10.26 7.86
N ASP A 321 -3.27 10.44 8.30
CA ASP A 321 -2.11 10.34 7.43
C ASP A 321 -1.80 8.91 6.92
N LEU A 322 -2.47 7.90 7.46
CA LEU A 322 -2.37 6.51 7.04
C LEU A 322 -3.55 6.05 6.16
N GLY A 323 -4.52 6.93 5.94
CA GLY A 323 -5.70 6.65 5.14
C GLY A 323 -6.87 6.02 5.90
N SER A 324 -6.82 6.00 7.24
CA SER A 324 -7.97 5.57 8.05
C SER A 324 -9.07 6.61 7.99
N PRO A 325 -10.32 6.26 7.66
CA PRO A 325 -11.45 7.17 7.82
C PRO A 325 -11.60 7.58 9.28
N MET A 326 -11.59 8.89 9.52
CA MET A 326 -11.76 9.47 10.86
C MET A 326 -13.13 10.10 11.00
N ARG A 327 -13.67 10.62 9.90
CA ARG A 327 -15.00 11.22 9.83
C ARG A 327 -15.61 11.02 8.45
N ILE A 328 -16.94 10.93 8.41
CA ILE A 328 -17.75 11.05 7.21
C ILE A 328 -18.66 12.27 7.38
N ALA A 329 -18.77 13.06 6.32
CA ALA A 329 -19.69 14.20 6.25
C ALA A 329 -20.59 14.09 5.02
N ASP A 330 -21.77 14.70 5.12
CA ASP A 330 -22.73 14.80 4.02
C ASP A 330 -22.29 15.82 2.95
N GLU A 331 -23.07 15.93 1.89
CA GLU A 331 -22.87 16.87 0.79
C GLU A 331 -22.89 18.36 1.19
N MET A 332 -23.39 18.67 2.38
CA MET A 332 -23.40 20.03 2.96
C MET A 332 -22.21 20.24 3.92
N GLY A 333 -21.33 19.28 4.06
CA GLY A 333 -20.18 19.33 4.97
C GLY A 333 -20.54 19.13 6.43
N ARG A 334 -21.70 18.54 6.75
CA ARG A 334 -22.11 18.25 8.14
C ARG A 334 -21.67 16.83 8.51
N SER A 335 -21.19 16.70 9.74
CA SER A 335 -20.72 15.42 10.29
C SER A 335 -21.85 14.39 10.41
N GLU A 336 -21.63 13.18 9.91
CA GLU A 336 -22.57 12.06 10.02
C GLU A 336 -22.04 10.95 10.94
N GLU A 337 -20.81 10.47 10.68
CA GLU A 337 -20.16 9.46 11.51
C GLU A 337 -18.71 9.83 11.80
N THR A 338 -18.23 9.38 12.96
CA THR A 338 -16.86 9.57 13.41
C THR A 338 -16.26 8.22 13.82
N TYR A 339 -14.99 8.04 13.51
CA TYR A 339 -14.22 6.83 13.75
C TYR A 339 -12.96 7.18 14.54
N GLY A 340 -12.41 6.21 15.24
CA GLY A 340 -11.12 6.31 15.89
C GLY A 340 -10.50 4.93 15.98
N PHE A 341 -9.18 4.90 15.95
CA PHE A 341 -8.40 3.66 15.98
C PHE A 341 -7.22 3.81 16.91
N ASP A 342 -6.92 2.73 17.65
CA ASP A 342 -5.64 2.63 18.32
C ASP A 342 -4.52 2.37 17.30
N GLU A 343 -3.30 2.30 17.75
CA GLU A 343 -2.12 2.15 16.90
C GLU A 343 -2.07 0.84 16.10
N PHE A 344 -2.85 -0.17 16.47
CA PHE A 344 -2.98 -1.44 15.74
C PHE A 344 -4.33 -1.60 15.04
N GLY A 345 -5.18 -0.58 15.06
CA GLY A 345 -6.45 -0.58 14.33
C GLY A 345 -7.64 -1.12 15.11
N ASN A 346 -7.53 -1.30 16.44
CA ASN A 346 -8.70 -1.55 17.25
C ASN A 346 -9.54 -0.27 17.33
N SER A 347 -10.84 -0.41 17.13
CA SER A 347 -11.75 0.73 17.17
C SER A 347 -11.78 1.38 18.55
N ILE A 348 -11.68 2.71 18.56
CA ILE A 348 -12.01 3.57 19.71
C ILE A 348 -13.45 4.05 19.49
N GLU A 349 -14.28 3.99 20.51
CA GLU A 349 -15.68 4.39 20.41
C GLU A 349 -15.81 5.92 20.28
N CYS A 350 -16.07 6.40 19.06
CA CYS A 350 -16.26 7.80 18.74
C CYS A 350 -17.71 8.12 18.38
N SER A 351 -18.39 7.19 17.70
CA SER A 351 -19.81 7.25 17.37
C SER A 351 -20.44 5.88 17.58
N ILE A 352 -21.57 5.81 18.27
CA ILE A 352 -22.27 4.53 18.52
C ILE A 352 -22.65 3.85 17.21
N ASN A 353 -23.12 4.59 16.22
CA ASN A 353 -23.50 4.04 14.92
C ASN A 353 -22.31 3.46 14.16
N ALA A 354 -21.15 4.10 14.21
CA ALA A 354 -19.94 3.64 13.55
C ALA A 354 -19.43 2.29 14.07
N VAL A 355 -19.71 1.95 15.33
CA VAL A 355 -19.31 0.66 15.93
C VAL A 355 -20.34 -0.44 15.68
N THR A 356 -21.63 -0.12 15.83
CA THR A 356 -22.71 -1.12 15.79
C THR A 356 -23.24 -1.38 14.39
N ASN A 357 -23.34 -0.36 13.57
CA ASN A 357 -23.82 -0.44 12.19
C ASN A 357 -23.15 0.65 11.35
N PRO A 358 -21.87 0.48 11.00
CA PRO A 358 -21.14 1.50 10.26
C PRO A 358 -21.80 1.77 8.90
N MET A 359 -21.96 3.03 8.58
CA MET A 359 -22.54 3.51 7.32
C MET A 359 -21.70 3.05 6.12
N GLN A 360 -20.40 2.90 6.28
CA GLN A 360 -19.45 2.60 5.23
C GLN A 360 -18.60 1.34 5.52
N THR A 361 -17.79 0.91 4.56
CA THR A 361 -17.11 -0.39 4.59
C THR A 361 -15.65 -0.31 5.07
N PHE A 362 -15.02 0.88 5.03
CA PHE A 362 -13.59 1.01 5.28
C PHE A 362 -13.28 1.33 6.75
N GLY A 363 -12.13 0.87 7.23
CA GLY A 363 -11.65 1.13 8.58
C GLY A 363 -10.16 1.47 8.59
N PHE A 364 -9.45 0.94 9.56
CA PHE A 364 -8.03 1.20 9.78
C PHE A 364 -7.20 1.13 8.48
N THR A 365 -6.44 2.16 8.18
CA THR A 365 -5.61 2.35 6.99
C THR A 365 -6.34 2.16 5.64
N GLY A 366 -7.66 2.37 5.62
CA GLY A 366 -8.49 2.21 4.43
C GLY A 366 -8.81 0.75 4.07
N TYR A 367 -8.53 -0.22 4.94
CA TYR A 367 -8.91 -1.62 4.72
C TYR A 367 -10.42 -1.80 4.85
N GLN A 368 -10.97 -2.75 4.08
CA GLN A 368 -12.36 -3.15 4.23
C GLN A 368 -12.54 -3.93 5.53
N MET A 369 -13.52 -3.54 6.34
CA MET A 369 -13.91 -4.25 7.55
C MET A 369 -14.69 -5.52 7.21
N ASP A 370 -14.42 -6.60 7.94
CA ASP A 370 -15.15 -7.86 7.86
C ASP A 370 -16.10 -7.99 9.05
N GLU A 371 -17.39 -7.89 8.79
CA GLU A 371 -18.42 -7.87 9.83
C GLU A 371 -18.55 -9.20 10.60
N ALA A 372 -18.19 -10.34 10.00
CA ALA A 372 -18.32 -11.66 10.62
C ALA A 372 -17.09 -12.07 11.42
N GLY A 373 -15.91 -11.93 10.82
CA GLY A 373 -14.65 -12.37 11.43
C GLY A 373 -14.02 -11.34 12.38
N GLY A 374 -14.46 -10.08 12.35
CA GLY A 374 -13.82 -8.99 13.08
C GLY A 374 -12.41 -8.69 12.58
N LEU A 375 -12.18 -8.84 11.28
CA LEU A 375 -10.90 -8.72 10.62
C LEU A 375 -10.90 -7.56 9.62
N TYR A 376 -9.73 -7.11 9.24
CA TYR A 376 -9.53 -6.21 8.11
C TYR A 376 -9.07 -6.96 6.87
N PHE A 377 -9.69 -6.68 5.72
CA PHE A 377 -9.29 -7.24 4.43
C PHE A 377 -8.22 -6.38 3.78
N ALA A 378 -6.96 -6.82 3.87
CA ALA A 378 -5.81 -6.20 3.23
C ALA A 378 -5.50 -6.89 1.87
N GLN A 379 -6.53 -7.17 1.09
CA GLN A 379 -6.51 -7.84 -0.23
C GLN A 379 -5.98 -9.28 -0.19
N ALA A 380 -4.67 -9.50 -0.12
CA ALA A 380 -4.10 -10.85 -0.11
C ALA A 380 -4.33 -11.59 1.22
N ARG A 381 -4.37 -10.87 2.33
CA ARG A 381 -4.50 -11.47 3.67
C ARG A 381 -5.57 -10.77 4.51
N ARG A 382 -5.89 -11.39 5.63
CA ARG A 382 -6.74 -10.81 6.67
C ARG A 382 -5.90 -10.38 7.87
N TYR A 383 -6.09 -9.15 8.30
CA TYR A 383 -5.42 -8.57 9.45
C TYR A 383 -6.33 -8.60 10.68
N ASP A 384 -5.84 -9.12 11.79
CA ASP A 384 -6.50 -9.13 13.09
C ASP A 384 -5.88 -8.04 13.98
N SER A 385 -6.63 -6.97 14.22
CA SER A 385 -6.16 -5.82 15.02
C SER A 385 -5.99 -6.15 16.50
N GLU A 386 -6.77 -7.10 17.04
CA GLU A 386 -6.65 -7.53 18.44
C GLU A 386 -5.27 -8.12 18.72
N SER A 387 -4.84 -9.05 17.88
CA SER A 387 -3.52 -9.66 17.99
C SER A 387 -2.42 -8.83 17.32
N GLY A 388 -2.78 -7.86 16.46
CA GLY A 388 -1.86 -6.99 15.71
C GLY A 388 -1.07 -7.72 14.64
N ARG A 389 -1.68 -8.74 13.98
CA ARG A 389 -0.99 -9.59 13.02
C ARG A 389 -1.93 -10.16 11.96
N PHE A 390 -1.37 -10.67 10.88
CA PHE A 390 -2.12 -11.42 9.89
C PHE A 390 -2.51 -12.81 10.41
N ILE A 391 -3.69 -13.30 10.01
CA ILE A 391 -4.17 -14.64 10.40
C ILE A 391 -3.66 -15.75 9.47
N SER A 392 -3.04 -15.40 8.36
CA SER A 392 -2.41 -16.32 7.42
C SER A 392 -0.93 -15.97 7.20
N LYS A 393 -0.17 -16.99 6.87
CA LYS A 393 1.25 -16.89 6.58
C LYS A 393 1.47 -16.12 5.27
N ASP A 394 2.47 -15.23 5.24
CA ASP A 394 2.93 -14.60 4.00
C ASP A 394 3.61 -15.61 3.07
N SER A 395 3.76 -15.25 1.79
CA SER A 395 4.50 -16.07 0.84
C SER A 395 5.95 -16.30 1.31
N ASP A 396 6.45 -17.52 1.12
CA ASP A 396 7.85 -17.86 1.39
C ASP A 396 8.83 -17.04 0.52
N ASP A 397 8.34 -16.44 -0.58
CA ASP A 397 9.12 -15.54 -1.44
C ASP A 397 9.57 -14.26 -0.72
N PHE A 398 8.92 -13.88 0.40
CA PHE A 398 9.25 -12.71 1.22
C PHE A 398 10.18 -13.00 2.41
N ILE A 399 10.52 -14.28 2.65
CA ILE A 399 11.48 -14.64 3.68
C ILE A 399 12.89 -14.25 3.25
N ASN A 400 13.52 -13.43 4.09
CA ASN A 400 14.94 -13.18 4.01
C ASN A 400 15.62 -13.68 5.30
N PHE A 401 16.36 -14.78 5.22
CA PHE A 401 17.00 -15.42 6.38
C PHE A 401 18.03 -14.54 7.10
N PHE A 402 18.47 -13.45 6.49
CA PHE A 402 19.39 -12.48 7.07
C PHE A 402 18.69 -11.28 7.73
N LYS A 403 17.37 -11.17 7.58
CA LYS A 403 16.54 -10.14 8.23
C LYS A 403 15.53 -10.82 9.14
N LYS A 404 15.79 -10.76 10.45
CA LYS A 404 14.94 -11.38 11.48
C LYS A 404 13.46 -11.01 11.33
N GLU A 405 13.19 -9.77 11.00
CA GLU A 405 11.85 -9.22 10.85
C GLU A 405 11.05 -9.88 9.73
N THR A 406 11.71 -10.42 8.69
CA THR A 406 11.04 -11.14 7.59
C THR A 406 10.81 -12.61 7.88
N LEU A 407 11.43 -13.14 8.94
CA LEU A 407 11.22 -14.53 9.37
C LEU A 407 9.85 -14.73 10.02
N ASN A 408 9.23 -13.65 10.47
CA ASN A 408 7.90 -13.69 11.02
C ASN A 408 6.88 -13.31 9.94
N GLN A 409 6.38 -14.31 9.24
CA GLN A 409 5.45 -14.17 8.12
C GLN A 409 4.03 -13.73 8.53
N TYR A 410 3.79 -13.51 9.81
CA TYR A 410 2.50 -13.03 10.33
C TYR A 410 2.56 -11.56 10.78
N ASN A 411 3.74 -10.95 10.80
CA ASN A 411 3.90 -9.58 11.26
C ASN A 411 3.17 -8.59 10.36
N TYR A 412 2.47 -7.67 10.99
CA TYR A 412 1.94 -6.48 10.37
C TYR A 412 2.93 -5.33 10.51
N CYS A 413 3.29 -4.70 9.39
CA CYS A 413 4.09 -3.47 9.35
C CYS A 413 5.34 -3.48 10.22
N LEU A 414 6.02 -4.63 10.37
CA LEU A 414 7.21 -4.80 11.22
C LEU A 414 6.99 -4.37 12.68
N ASN A 415 5.78 -4.46 13.20
CA ASN A 415 5.34 -3.93 14.50
C ASN A 415 5.50 -2.39 14.65
N ASN A 416 5.41 -1.65 13.55
CA ASN A 416 5.37 -0.19 13.54
C ASN A 416 4.21 0.30 12.65
N PRO A 417 2.96 0.03 13.03
CA PRO A 417 1.78 0.27 12.19
C PRO A 417 1.39 1.73 12.07
N ILE A 418 1.91 2.62 12.94
CA ILE A 418 1.69 4.07 12.84
C ILE A 418 2.66 4.77 11.88
N ARG A 419 3.59 4.03 11.30
CA ARG A 419 4.53 4.50 10.26
C ARG A 419 4.30 3.84 8.92
N TYR A 420 3.91 2.57 8.90
CA TYR A 420 3.82 1.75 7.72
C TYR A 420 2.39 1.26 7.50
N VAL A 421 2.02 1.09 6.25
CA VAL A 421 0.78 0.43 5.82
C VAL A 421 1.15 -0.72 4.89
N ASP A 422 0.53 -1.87 5.06
CA ASP A 422 0.64 -2.98 4.12
C ASP A 422 -0.52 -2.94 3.12
N LEU A 423 -0.36 -2.22 2.03
CA LEU A 423 -1.43 -1.97 1.06
C LEU A 423 -1.97 -3.22 0.35
N THR A 424 -1.18 -4.29 0.29
CA THR A 424 -1.54 -5.53 -0.44
C THR A 424 -1.80 -6.71 0.46
N GLY A 425 -1.49 -6.61 1.73
CA GLY A 425 -1.46 -7.73 2.65
C GLY A 425 -0.24 -8.66 2.46
N ASN A 426 0.80 -8.22 1.71
CA ASN A 426 2.03 -8.99 1.46
C ASN A 426 3.30 -8.25 1.85
N ASP A 427 3.26 -6.91 2.01
CA ASP A 427 4.41 -6.07 2.32
C ASP A 427 4.03 -4.92 3.24
N CYS A 428 5.03 -4.40 4.01
CA CYS A 428 4.93 -3.10 4.66
C CYS A 428 5.50 -2.00 3.78
N TYR A 429 4.71 -0.97 3.50
CA TYR A 429 5.11 0.18 2.72
C TYR A 429 5.28 1.40 3.60
N ILE A 430 6.36 2.17 3.33
CA ILE A 430 6.45 3.54 3.81
C ILE A 430 5.54 4.36 2.90
N LEU A 431 4.54 5.03 3.47
CA LEU A 431 3.77 6.02 2.74
C LEU A 431 4.70 7.20 2.37
N TYR A 432 5.25 7.12 1.19
CA TYR A 432 6.19 8.08 0.65
C TYR A 432 5.79 8.38 -0.78
N LEU A 433 5.44 9.64 -1.03
CA LEU A 433 5.17 10.11 -2.38
C LEU A 433 6.48 10.54 -3.03
N PRO A 434 7.09 9.75 -3.91
CA PRO A 434 7.47 10.12 -5.26
C PRO A 434 7.28 8.96 -6.26
N GLU A 435 7.03 9.34 -7.48
CA GLU A 435 6.44 8.59 -8.59
C GLU A 435 7.03 7.21 -8.92
N TRP A 436 8.25 6.89 -8.51
CA TRP A 436 8.99 5.70 -8.97
C TRP A 436 9.36 4.69 -7.86
N LYS A 437 9.00 4.94 -6.63
CA LYS A 437 9.41 4.08 -5.51
C LYS A 437 8.81 2.68 -5.53
N ASN A 438 7.67 2.51 -6.21
CA ASN A 438 7.02 1.21 -6.31
C ASN A 438 7.69 0.29 -7.33
N GLU A 439 8.17 0.83 -8.46
CA GLU A 439 8.92 0.09 -9.45
C GLU A 439 10.26 -0.40 -8.88
N ALA A 440 11.00 0.48 -8.22
CA ALA A 440 12.28 0.15 -7.59
C ALA A 440 12.14 -0.95 -6.51
N LYS A 441 11.04 -0.95 -5.76
CA LYS A 441 10.76 -2.03 -4.78
C LYS A 441 10.41 -3.36 -5.44
N ASN A 442 9.68 -3.35 -6.55
CA ASN A 442 9.38 -4.56 -7.31
C ASN A 442 10.65 -5.14 -7.96
N ASP A 443 11.49 -4.29 -8.49
CA ASP A 443 12.76 -4.70 -9.08
C ASP A 443 13.71 -5.24 -8.02
N ARG A 444 13.73 -4.65 -6.81
CA ARG A 444 14.44 -5.19 -5.65
C ARG A 444 14.02 -6.62 -5.31
N LYS A 445 12.72 -6.91 -5.23
CA LYS A 445 12.22 -8.25 -4.96
C LYS A 445 12.66 -9.25 -6.01
N GLN A 446 12.70 -8.84 -7.27
CA GLN A 446 13.07 -9.72 -8.37
C GLN A 446 14.58 -9.96 -8.45
N LEU A 447 15.39 -8.96 -8.13
CA LEU A 447 16.84 -9.13 -7.97
C LEU A 447 17.14 -10.13 -6.84
N MET A 448 16.48 -9.96 -5.68
CA MET A 448 16.59 -10.90 -4.57
C MET A 448 16.26 -12.34 -4.97
N LYS A 449 15.15 -12.53 -5.68
CA LYS A 449 14.73 -13.86 -6.15
C LYS A 449 15.67 -14.46 -7.18
N LYS A 450 16.13 -13.67 -8.13
CA LYS A 450 16.98 -14.13 -9.23
C LYS A 450 18.37 -14.50 -8.80
N TYR A 451 18.97 -13.67 -7.94
CA TYR A 451 20.36 -13.83 -7.49
C TYR A 451 20.47 -14.48 -6.12
N LYS A 452 19.31 -14.81 -5.48
CA LYS A 452 19.23 -15.35 -4.10
C LYS A 452 19.92 -14.44 -3.08
N LEU A 453 19.89 -13.14 -3.34
CA LEU A 453 20.51 -12.13 -2.47
C LEU A 453 19.62 -11.81 -1.28
N PRO A 454 20.19 -11.63 -0.08
CA PRO A 454 19.45 -11.11 1.05
C PRO A 454 19.06 -9.63 0.83
N LYS A 455 17.94 -9.20 1.38
CA LYS A 455 17.40 -7.84 1.20
C LYS A 455 18.38 -6.73 1.63
N LYS A 456 19.27 -6.99 2.59
CA LYS A 456 20.32 -6.06 3.00
C LYS A 456 21.37 -5.80 1.91
N GLU A 457 21.54 -6.74 0.98
CA GLU A 457 22.47 -6.65 -0.14
C GLU A 457 21.84 -6.06 -1.41
N VAL A 458 20.54 -5.74 -1.37
CA VAL A 458 19.84 -5.04 -2.44
C VAL A 458 19.40 -3.68 -1.92
N HIS A 459 20.26 -2.70 -2.01
CA HIS A 459 20.02 -1.35 -1.50
C HIS A 459 19.11 -0.57 -2.44
N LEU A 460 18.14 0.15 -1.85
CA LEU A 460 17.38 1.17 -2.56
C LEU A 460 17.94 2.52 -2.16
N ILE A 461 18.49 3.25 -3.12
CA ILE A 461 19.04 4.58 -2.89
C ILE A 461 18.23 5.53 -3.76
N GLU A 462 17.63 6.52 -3.12
CA GLU A 462 16.92 7.58 -3.81
C GLU A 462 17.90 8.63 -4.29
N VAL A 463 17.82 9.00 -5.56
CA VAL A 463 18.66 10.01 -6.18
C VAL A 463 17.77 11.05 -6.85
N VAL A 464 17.97 12.32 -6.49
CA VAL A 464 17.10 13.43 -6.91
C VAL A 464 17.84 14.48 -7.72
N ASP A 465 19.19 14.43 -7.73
CA ASP A 465 20.09 15.34 -8.41
C ASP A 465 21.47 14.67 -8.66
N ASN A 466 22.35 15.37 -9.35
CA ASN A 466 23.71 14.89 -9.64
C ASN A 466 24.53 14.64 -8.38
N GLU A 467 24.43 15.49 -7.36
CA GLU A 467 25.20 15.35 -6.13
C GLU A 467 24.82 14.08 -5.38
N SER A 468 23.53 13.83 -5.21
CA SER A 468 23.02 12.60 -4.56
C SER A 468 23.37 11.35 -5.37
N PHE A 469 23.35 11.42 -6.71
CA PHE A 469 23.76 10.31 -7.57
C PHE A 469 25.26 10.01 -7.44
N ILE A 470 26.11 11.00 -7.56
CA ILE A 470 27.57 10.86 -7.44
C ILE A 470 27.95 10.30 -6.07
N LYS A 471 27.33 10.83 -5.01
CA LYS A 471 27.51 10.34 -3.64
C LYS A 471 27.07 8.89 -3.50
N ALA A 472 25.90 8.54 -4.02
CA ALA A 472 25.37 7.18 -4.02
C ALA A 472 26.30 6.24 -4.79
N TRP A 473 26.70 6.58 -6.00
CA TRP A 473 27.61 5.79 -6.81
C TRP A 473 28.95 5.56 -6.12
N ASN A 474 29.60 6.63 -5.64
CA ASN A 474 30.92 6.55 -5.03
C ASN A 474 30.92 5.77 -3.71
N SER A 475 29.79 5.76 -2.98
CA SER A 475 29.63 4.96 -1.75
C SER A 475 29.36 3.48 -1.99
N MET A 476 28.95 3.06 -3.20
CA MET A 476 28.70 1.64 -3.51
C MET A 476 29.98 0.81 -3.42
N GLY A 477 29.84 -0.42 -2.92
CA GLY A 477 30.97 -1.36 -2.80
C GLY A 477 31.87 -1.10 -1.59
N THR A 478 31.41 -0.30 -0.61
CA THR A 478 32.12 -0.08 0.65
C THR A 478 31.16 -0.28 1.81
N GLU A 479 31.40 -1.26 2.66
CA GLU A 479 30.66 -1.51 3.88
C GLU A 479 31.66 -1.57 5.05
N ASP A 480 31.48 -0.74 6.09
CA ASP A 480 32.38 -0.61 7.23
C ASP A 480 33.86 -0.39 6.87
N GLY A 481 34.13 0.37 5.78
CA GLY A 481 35.49 0.66 5.29
C GLY A 481 36.16 -0.51 4.58
N LYS A 482 35.44 -1.59 4.25
CA LYS A 482 35.94 -2.72 3.46
C LYS A 482 35.30 -2.74 2.08
N SER A 483 36.07 -3.12 1.07
CA SER A 483 35.56 -3.35 -0.28
C SER A 483 34.68 -4.59 -0.30
N VAL A 484 33.50 -4.49 -0.93
CA VAL A 484 32.58 -5.60 -1.17
C VAL A 484 32.23 -5.69 -2.64
N ASP A 485 32.11 -6.91 -3.16
CA ASP A 485 31.76 -7.15 -4.55
C ASP A 485 30.32 -6.70 -4.85
N ILE A 486 30.14 -5.97 -5.95
CA ILE A 486 28.84 -5.51 -6.41
C ILE A 486 28.35 -6.42 -7.54
N GLN A 487 27.26 -7.16 -7.34
CA GLN A 487 26.74 -8.05 -8.37
C GLN A 487 25.98 -7.30 -9.48
N THR A 488 25.04 -6.46 -9.12
CA THR A 488 24.22 -5.76 -10.11
C THR A 488 23.80 -4.39 -9.60
N VAL A 489 23.98 -3.38 -10.43
CA VAL A 489 23.44 -2.03 -10.21
C VAL A 489 22.29 -1.81 -11.17
N LEU A 490 21.17 -1.34 -10.65
CA LEU A 490 20.00 -0.88 -11.40
C LEU A 490 19.90 0.62 -11.27
N ILE A 491 19.82 1.31 -12.40
CA ILE A 491 19.57 2.75 -12.45
C ILE A 491 18.23 2.95 -13.13
N ASP A 492 17.24 3.42 -12.36
CA ASP A 492 15.90 3.70 -12.83
C ASP A 492 15.66 5.22 -12.81
N THR A 493 15.81 5.84 -13.96
CA THR A 493 15.72 7.29 -14.14
C THR A 493 15.14 7.63 -15.52
N HIS A 494 14.71 8.87 -15.71
CA HIS A 494 14.48 9.38 -17.07
C HIS A 494 15.79 9.37 -17.85
N ALA A 495 15.75 9.02 -19.11
CA ALA A 495 16.94 9.03 -19.94
C ALA A 495 16.63 9.39 -21.39
N ASN A 496 17.60 10.00 -22.03
CA ASN A 496 17.75 10.02 -23.49
C ASN A 496 19.12 9.42 -23.84
N PRO A 497 19.50 9.28 -25.12
CA PRO A 497 20.77 8.66 -25.48
C PRO A 497 22.02 9.31 -24.87
N TYR A 498 21.94 10.56 -24.45
CA TYR A 498 23.11 11.35 -24.03
C TYR A 498 23.18 11.59 -22.52
N VAL A 499 22.04 11.56 -21.81
CA VAL A 499 21.96 11.94 -20.39
C VAL A 499 20.93 11.10 -19.63
N LEU A 500 21.14 10.96 -18.32
CA LEU A 500 20.13 10.56 -17.35
C LEU A 500 19.54 11.82 -16.69
N GLY A 501 18.22 11.84 -16.45
CA GLY A 501 17.53 12.96 -15.82
C GLY A 501 16.80 12.52 -14.55
N TYR A 502 16.55 13.45 -13.63
CA TYR A 502 15.98 13.20 -12.31
C TYR A 502 14.50 13.60 -12.19
N GLY A 503 13.83 13.83 -13.30
CA GLY A 503 12.40 14.18 -13.40
C GLY A 503 12.14 15.16 -14.54
N GLU A 504 10.87 15.30 -14.94
CA GLU A 504 10.49 16.11 -16.11
C GLU A 504 10.85 17.60 -15.98
N ASN A 505 10.96 18.12 -14.75
CA ASN A 505 11.29 19.52 -14.46
C ASN A 505 12.71 19.72 -13.89
N SER A 506 13.52 18.65 -13.79
CA SER A 506 14.89 18.79 -13.31
C SER A 506 15.77 19.39 -14.40
N THR A 507 16.44 20.49 -14.09
CA THR A 507 17.53 21.05 -14.92
C THR A 507 18.84 20.28 -14.71
N ASP A 508 18.89 19.43 -13.68
CA ASP A 508 20.04 18.60 -13.37
C ASP A 508 20.01 17.33 -14.21
N ILE A 509 21.10 17.09 -14.93
CA ILE A 509 21.26 15.95 -15.84
C ILE A 509 22.62 15.32 -15.64
N LEU A 510 22.70 14.00 -15.63
CA LEU A 510 23.95 13.25 -15.59
C LEU A 510 24.41 12.94 -17.02
N GLY A 511 25.27 13.73 -17.54
CA GLY A 511 25.88 13.58 -18.87
C GLY A 511 27.23 12.89 -18.86
N SER A 512 27.91 12.90 -20.00
CA SER A 512 29.23 12.27 -20.17
C SER A 512 30.28 12.85 -19.20
N THR A 513 30.24 14.14 -18.92
CA THR A 513 31.19 14.82 -18.02
C THR A 513 31.06 14.32 -16.60
N GLU A 514 29.84 14.25 -16.09
CA GLU A 514 29.51 13.79 -14.72
C GLU A 514 29.82 12.30 -14.58
N ILE A 515 29.49 11.49 -15.59
CA ILE A 515 29.80 10.04 -15.58
C ILE A 515 31.33 9.83 -15.54
N HIS A 516 32.12 10.64 -16.24
CA HIS A 516 33.57 10.55 -16.17
C HIS A 516 34.15 10.89 -14.79
N SER A 517 33.49 11.70 -13.99
CA SER A 517 33.89 12.04 -12.62
C SER A 517 33.57 10.95 -11.58
N LEU A 518 32.75 9.93 -11.93
CA LEU A 518 32.42 8.83 -11.04
C LEU A 518 33.64 7.93 -10.77
N ASP A 519 33.68 7.31 -9.60
CA ASP A 519 34.66 6.27 -9.30
C ASP A 519 34.47 5.05 -10.20
N ASP A 520 35.59 4.41 -10.60
CA ASP A 520 35.53 3.11 -11.28
C ASP A 520 35.04 2.04 -10.32
N LYS A 521 34.15 1.15 -10.78
CA LYS A 521 33.53 0.11 -9.95
C LYS A 521 33.72 -1.28 -10.56
N GLU A 522 33.98 -2.26 -9.69
CA GLU A 522 33.90 -3.67 -10.04
C GLU A 522 32.48 -4.16 -9.79
N ILE A 523 31.71 -4.33 -10.85
CA ILE A 523 30.33 -4.84 -10.80
C ILE A 523 30.14 -5.92 -11.86
N GLU A 524 29.28 -6.90 -11.60
CA GLU A 524 29.04 -7.98 -12.58
C GLU A 524 28.12 -7.54 -13.72
N ALA A 525 27.16 -6.65 -13.46
CA ALA A 525 26.28 -6.10 -14.49
C ALA A 525 25.70 -4.74 -14.06
N LEU A 526 25.56 -3.84 -15.03
CA LEU A 526 24.81 -2.57 -14.88
C LEU A 526 23.58 -2.60 -15.78
N VAL A 527 22.43 -2.22 -15.24
CA VAL A 527 21.17 -2.12 -15.97
C VAL A 527 20.63 -0.69 -15.90
N LEU A 528 20.47 -0.06 -17.06
CA LEU A 528 19.94 1.28 -17.20
C LEU A 528 18.47 1.20 -17.66
N TYR A 529 17.56 1.58 -16.77
CA TYR A 529 16.15 1.75 -17.05
C TYR A 529 15.86 3.22 -17.36
N GLY A 530 15.99 3.58 -18.60
CA GLY A 530 15.65 4.91 -19.08
C GLY A 530 15.33 4.84 -20.57
N CYS A 531 14.49 5.74 -21.07
CA CYS A 531 14.13 5.76 -22.48
C CYS A 531 15.37 5.98 -23.35
N ASN A 532 15.61 5.07 -24.30
CA ASN A 532 16.69 5.18 -25.28
C ASN A 532 18.13 5.25 -24.70
N ALA A 533 18.38 4.93 -23.44
CA ALA A 533 19.70 5.01 -22.83
C ALA A 533 20.79 4.22 -23.60
N GLY A 534 20.40 3.19 -24.35
CA GLY A 534 21.26 2.35 -25.17
C GLY A 534 20.98 2.41 -26.67
N HIS A 535 20.33 3.46 -27.19
CA HIS A 535 19.92 3.53 -28.60
C HIS A 535 21.12 3.57 -29.55
N ALA A 536 21.16 2.65 -30.51
CA ALA A 536 22.32 2.42 -31.36
C ALA A 536 22.44 3.35 -32.56
N ASP A 537 21.34 3.93 -33.00
CA ASP A 537 21.33 4.77 -34.20
C ASP A 537 21.83 6.18 -33.94
N TYR A 538 22.18 6.48 -32.67
CA TYR A 538 22.80 7.75 -32.32
C TYR A 538 24.31 7.71 -32.58
N ILE A 539 24.79 8.65 -33.38
CA ILE A 539 26.20 8.80 -33.76
C ILE A 539 26.95 9.36 -32.56
N GLY A 540 27.91 8.62 -32.02
CA GLY A 540 28.75 9.00 -30.89
C GLY A 540 28.58 8.07 -29.67
N THR A 541 29.11 8.53 -28.52
CA THR A 541 28.98 7.80 -27.26
C THR A 541 27.59 8.07 -26.62
N ASN A 542 26.89 7.02 -26.21
CA ASN A 542 25.67 7.14 -25.46
C ASN A 542 25.91 6.84 -23.96
N VAL A 543 24.93 7.15 -23.10
CA VAL A 543 25.00 6.95 -21.66
C VAL A 543 25.47 5.53 -21.28
N ALA A 544 24.96 4.50 -21.95
CA ALA A 544 25.36 3.12 -21.68
C ALA A 544 26.84 2.86 -22.02
N SER A 545 27.37 3.47 -23.09
CA SER A 545 28.77 3.34 -23.47
C SER A 545 29.69 4.06 -22.50
N GLU A 546 29.26 5.22 -21.96
CA GLU A 546 30.02 5.95 -20.95
C GLU A 546 30.14 5.18 -19.65
N PHE A 547 29.03 4.64 -19.15
CA PHE A 547 29.04 3.77 -17.96
C PHE A 547 29.90 2.52 -18.17
N SER A 548 29.94 1.96 -19.38
CA SER A 548 30.77 0.76 -19.65
C SER A 548 32.28 1.00 -19.44
N LYS A 549 32.72 2.25 -19.49
CA LYS A 549 34.09 2.66 -19.17
C LYS A 549 34.36 2.67 -17.66
N LYS A 550 33.31 2.83 -16.84
CA LYS A 550 33.39 2.96 -15.38
C LYS A 550 33.25 1.62 -14.63
N ILE A 551 32.89 0.54 -15.29
CA ILE A 551 32.56 -0.73 -14.67
C ILE A 551 33.45 -1.88 -15.13
N ASN A 552 34.72 -1.66 -15.27
CA ASN A 552 35.76 -2.69 -15.42
C ASN A 552 35.45 -3.85 -16.42
N GLY A 553 34.76 -3.50 -17.51
CA GLY A 553 34.41 -4.47 -18.57
C GLY A 553 33.15 -5.31 -18.33
N ALA A 554 32.42 -5.06 -17.26
CA ALA A 554 31.11 -5.68 -17.04
C ALA A 554 30.09 -5.27 -18.11
N PRO A 555 29.06 -6.08 -18.37
CA PRO A 555 28.03 -5.72 -19.34
C PRO A 555 27.14 -4.60 -18.81
N VAL A 556 26.92 -3.57 -19.64
CA VAL A 556 25.84 -2.58 -19.45
C VAL A 556 24.66 -3.01 -20.30
N ILE A 557 23.51 -3.17 -19.67
CA ILE A 557 22.24 -3.53 -20.32
C ILE A 557 21.38 -2.27 -20.30
N ALA A 558 21.05 -1.74 -21.46
CA ALA A 558 20.28 -0.50 -21.55
C ALA A 558 19.12 -0.64 -22.55
N SER A 559 18.07 0.12 -22.36
CA SER A 559 16.90 0.13 -23.24
C SER A 559 17.22 0.84 -24.57
N ASP A 560 16.69 0.29 -25.65
CA ASP A 560 16.83 0.82 -27.02
C ASP A 560 15.44 1.26 -27.53
N GLY A 561 14.70 2.00 -26.71
CA GLY A 561 13.36 2.49 -26.99
C GLY A 561 12.73 3.09 -25.76
N THR A 562 11.46 3.49 -25.86
CA THR A 562 10.71 4.07 -24.75
C THR A 562 10.34 2.97 -23.74
N VAL A 563 10.62 3.22 -22.47
CA VAL A 563 10.27 2.31 -21.36
C VAL A 563 9.06 2.88 -20.63
N TYR A 564 7.99 2.09 -20.53
CA TYR A 564 6.81 2.46 -19.76
C TYR A 564 6.88 1.92 -18.33
N SER A 565 6.44 2.72 -17.36
CA SER A 565 6.36 2.34 -15.95
C SER A 565 5.42 1.16 -15.68
N GLY A 566 5.55 0.53 -14.51
CA GLY A 566 4.69 -0.56 -14.07
C GLY A 566 5.09 -1.95 -14.56
N ARG A 567 6.34 -2.15 -15.00
CA ARG A 567 6.82 -3.45 -15.50
C ARG A 567 8.14 -3.84 -14.90
N THR A 568 8.24 -5.10 -14.51
CA THR A 568 9.39 -5.60 -13.77
C THR A 568 10.51 -6.11 -14.69
N PHE A 569 11.74 -5.92 -14.27
CA PHE A 569 12.96 -6.32 -15.00
C PHE A 569 12.97 -7.77 -15.47
N PHE A 570 12.46 -8.70 -14.64
CA PHE A 570 12.51 -10.14 -14.93
C PHE A 570 11.35 -10.64 -15.78
N ASN A 571 10.35 -9.80 -16.03
CA ASN A 571 9.25 -10.13 -16.92
C ASN A 571 9.47 -9.58 -18.34
N LEU A 572 10.73 -9.58 -18.77
CA LEU A 572 11.18 -9.05 -20.06
C LEU A 572 10.42 -9.60 -21.27
N THR A 573 9.94 -10.85 -21.18
CA THR A 573 9.15 -11.47 -22.24
C THR A 573 7.74 -10.91 -22.38
N LYS A 574 7.25 -10.18 -21.38
CA LYS A 574 5.92 -9.56 -21.34
C LYS A 574 5.95 -8.03 -21.47
N ARG A 575 7.14 -7.42 -21.41
CA ARG A 575 7.27 -5.96 -21.57
C ARG A 575 6.98 -5.56 -23.01
N LYS A 576 6.05 -4.63 -23.20
CA LYS A 576 5.92 -3.88 -24.46
C LYS A 576 6.82 -2.66 -24.35
N TYR A 577 7.80 -2.58 -25.24
CA TYR A 577 8.51 -1.36 -25.51
C TYR A 577 7.97 -0.84 -26.85
N GLU A 578 7.59 0.40 -26.91
CA GLU A 578 7.30 1.04 -28.18
C GLU A 578 8.59 1.72 -28.65
N SER A 579 9.13 1.26 -29.76
CA SER A 579 10.10 2.02 -30.53
C SER A 579 9.38 2.79 -31.64
N LYS A 580 9.87 3.94 -31.99
CA LYS A 580 9.35 4.72 -33.14
C LYS A 580 9.50 3.98 -34.47
N ASN A 581 10.27 2.91 -34.52
CA ASN A 581 10.48 2.02 -35.66
C ASN A 581 10.16 0.61 -35.20
N ASP A 582 9.11 0.02 -35.59
CA ASP A 582 8.57 -1.34 -35.35
C ASP A 582 9.60 -2.49 -35.04
N ASP A 583 10.77 -2.17 -34.55
CA ASP A 583 11.85 -3.06 -34.24
C ASP A 583 11.71 -3.69 -32.86
N VAL A 584 11.61 -5.01 -32.87
CA VAL A 584 11.42 -5.83 -31.69
C VAL A 584 12.75 -6.02 -30.96
N PHE A 585 12.82 -5.63 -29.69
CA PHE A 585 13.98 -5.78 -28.83
C PHE A 585 14.36 -7.24 -28.56
N LYS A 586 15.65 -7.55 -28.63
CA LYS A 586 16.20 -8.86 -28.21
C LYS A 586 16.80 -8.75 -26.82
N SER A 587 16.32 -9.52 -25.85
CA SER A 587 16.96 -9.65 -24.55
C SER A 587 18.14 -10.61 -24.63
N TYR A 588 19.26 -10.26 -24.02
CA TYR A 588 20.38 -11.18 -23.81
C TYR A 588 20.44 -11.55 -22.33
N LEU A 589 20.69 -12.84 -22.05
CA LEU A 589 20.93 -13.29 -20.69
C LEU A 589 22.33 -12.89 -20.23
N ILE A 590 22.45 -12.52 -18.94
CA ILE A 590 23.67 -12.02 -18.30
C ILE A 590 24.86 -12.97 -18.44
N ASN A 591 24.68 -14.26 -18.73
CA ASN A 591 25.74 -15.26 -18.83
C ASN A 591 26.18 -15.57 -20.28
N GLY A 592 25.97 -14.69 -21.23
CA GLY A 592 26.45 -14.86 -22.61
C GLY A 592 25.80 -16.00 -23.40
N LYS A 593 24.82 -16.70 -22.86
CA LYS A 593 24.09 -17.75 -23.58
C LYS A 593 22.85 -17.19 -24.26
N ARG A 594 22.87 -17.25 -25.60
CA ARG A 594 21.75 -16.88 -26.47
C ARG A 594 20.62 -17.90 -26.33
N LYS A 595 19.41 -17.47 -25.88
CA LYS A 595 18.19 -18.25 -26.10
C LYS A 595 17.38 -17.62 -27.22
N ASN A 596 17.35 -18.28 -28.37
CA ASN A 596 16.48 -17.92 -29.48
C ASN A 596 15.03 -18.29 -29.16
N LYS A 597 14.16 -17.29 -28.91
CA LYS A 597 12.71 -17.46 -29.07
C LYS A 597 12.14 -16.27 -29.81
N LYS A 598 11.32 -16.55 -30.81
CA LYS A 598 10.63 -15.56 -31.65
C LYS A 598 9.78 -14.60 -30.81
N ARG A 599 10.01 -13.29 -30.97
CA ARG A 599 9.46 -12.12 -30.28
C ARG A 599 10.16 -11.83 -28.97
N GLN A 600 11.25 -11.12 -29.01
CA GLN A 600 12.05 -10.72 -27.85
C GLN A 600 12.33 -9.22 -27.88
N ILE A 601 12.25 -8.63 -26.70
CA ILE A 601 12.64 -7.26 -26.39
C ILE A 601 14.16 -7.13 -26.53
N ARG A 602 14.66 -6.11 -27.22
CA ARG A 602 16.10 -5.88 -27.39
C ARG A 602 16.63 -5.04 -26.23
N HIS A 603 17.59 -5.58 -25.50
CA HIS A 603 18.54 -4.80 -24.71
C HIS A 603 19.91 -4.95 -25.36
N ARG A 604 20.65 -3.86 -25.43
CA ARG A 604 22.03 -3.90 -25.91
C ARG A 604 22.99 -4.07 -24.77
N ILE A 605 24.00 -4.92 -24.95
CA ILE A 605 25.08 -5.14 -24.00
C ILE A 605 26.29 -4.39 -24.52
N TYR A 606 26.76 -3.44 -23.73
CA TYR A 606 27.99 -2.71 -23.97
C TYR A 606 29.10 -3.31 -23.12
N ARG A 607 30.24 -3.59 -23.72
CA ARG A 607 31.45 -4.08 -23.04
C ARG A 607 32.62 -3.21 -23.44
N ARG A 608 33.50 -2.96 -22.50
CA ARG A 608 34.77 -2.31 -22.78
C ARG A 608 35.53 -3.17 -23.80
N SER A 609 35.89 -2.63 -24.95
CA SER A 609 36.81 -3.29 -25.86
C SER A 609 38.16 -3.42 -25.12
N LYS A 610 38.61 -4.64 -24.89
CA LYS A 610 40.00 -4.86 -24.50
C LYS A 610 40.86 -4.33 -25.67
N SER A 611 41.51 -3.19 -25.47
CA SER A 611 42.58 -2.71 -26.33
C SER A 611 43.84 -3.52 -26.06
#